data_5aa95cc11fb42b8c7f1a79a9b9cc5760
#
_entry.id   5aa95cc11fb42b8c7f1a79a9b9cc5760
#
_cell.length_a   1.000
_cell.length_b   1.000
_cell.length_c   1.000
_cell.angle_alpha   90.00
_cell.angle_beta   90.00
_cell.angle_gamma   90.00
#
_symmetry.space_group_name_H-M   'P 1'
#
loop_
_entity.id
_entity.type
_entity.pdbx_description
1 polymer ?
#
loop_
_entity_poly.entity_id
_entity_poly.type
_entity_poly.pdbx_seq_one_letter_code
_entity_poly.pdbx_strand_id
1 'polypeptide(L)'
;VVVSASYSGLCGARPTGIFKIINRGSNNITSAVLSVNDNGSTYTKNWSGNLASHQEEVSPAMFSGTGVITATLTSVNGVADSKTSNNTNSLSYTMTPALPNYTTSTVKLDLKLDNYGSETHWKLINSSGDILYSSVTYSDTTNPKVKSFTFTLANNTCYSFRIYDDYGDGICCGSGSGYYKLTTGTGTVMVNQTAFSGYYDAYAFSLGTILAAEDVKKVN
;
A
#
# COMPACT_ATOMS: atom_id res chain seq x y z
N VAL A 1 -8.39 24.98 -2.74
CA VAL A 1 -7.49 23.90 -2.33
C VAL A 1 -8.22 22.57 -2.41
N VAL A 2 -7.56 21.53 -2.89
CA VAL A 2 -8.04 20.16 -2.83
C VAL A 2 -7.00 19.33 -2.08
N VAL A 3 -7.46 18.45 -1.19
CA VAL A 3 -6.63 17.46 -0.50
C VAL A 3 -7.15 16.09 -0.89
N SER A 4 -6.25 15.21 -1.31
CA SER A 4 -6.59 13.82 -1.60
C SER A 4 -5.51 12.89 -1.06
N ALA A 5 -5.87 11.65 -0.77
CA ALA A 5 -4.93 10.62 -0.37
C ALA A 5 -5.02 9.44 -1.34
N SER A 6 -3.86 8.88 -1.66
CA SER A 6 -3.74 7.61 -2.36
C SER A 6 -2.88 6.66 -1.54
N TYR A 7 -3.23 5.39 -1.57
CA TYR A 7 -2.43 4.34 -0.95
C TYR A 7 -1.58 3.70 -2.04
N SER A 8 -0.30 3.99 -2.05
CA SER A 8 0.63 3.37 -2.98
C SER A 8 1.54 2.40 -2.23
N GLY A 9 1.58 1.16 -2.70
CA GLY A 9 2.53 0.15 -2.27
C GLY A 9 1.99 -0.89 -1.29
N LEU A 10 2.58 -2.10 -1.36
CA LEU A 10 2.27 -3.24 -0.49
C LEU A 10 2.78 -3.07 0.95
N CYS A 11 3.67 -2.12 1.19
CA CYS A 11 4.43 -2.00 2.44
C CYS A 11 3.69 -1.35 3.62
N GLY A 12 2.38 -1.21 3.57
CA GLY A 12 1.67 -0.50 4.65
C GLY A 12 2.18 0.93 4.81
N ALA A 13 2.66 1.51 3.72
CA ALA A 13 3.20 2.84 3.70
C ALA A 13 2.15 3.85 4.15
N ARG A 14 2.60 4.89 4.81
CA ARG A 14 1.77 6.07 5.09
C ARG A 14 1.06 6.48 3.80
N PRO A 15 -0.22 6.84 3.86
CA PRO A 15 -0.92 7.29 2.67
C PRO A 15 -0.15 8.47 2.07
N THR A 16 0.14 8.39 0.79
CA THR A 16 0.68 9.52 0.05
C THR A 16 -0.48 10.47 -0.22
N GLY A 17 -0.41 11.66 0.35
CA GLY A 17 -1.36 12.72 0.08
C GLY A 17 -0.93 13.58 -1.08
N ILE A 18 -1.89 14.24 -1.69
CA ILE A 18 -1.67 15.32 -2.64
C ILE A 18 -2.40 16.55 -2.17
N PHE A 19 -1.69 17.69 -2.17
CA PHE A 19 -2.31 19.00 -2.12
C PHE A 19 -2.39 19.54 -3.54
N LYS A 20 -3.58 19.94 -3.95
CA LYS A 20 -3.81 20.58 -5.23
C LYS A 20 -4.24 22.02 -5.02
N ILE A 21 -3.55 22.94 -5.67
CA ILE A 21 -3.92 24.35 -5.76
C ILE A 21 -4.52 24.57 -7.15
N ILE A 22 -5.66 25.23 -7.23
CA ILE A 22 -6.32 25.55 -8.49
C ILE A 22 -6.42 27.07 -8.58
N ASN A 23 -5.86 27.65 -9.63
CA ASN A 23 -6.01 29.07 -9.91
C ASN A 23 -7.36 29.33 -10.60
N ARG A 24 -8.29 29.91 -9.88
CA ARG A 24 -9.61 30.31 -10.44
C ARG A 24 -9.69 31.81 -10.74
N GLY A 25 -8.61 32.54 -10.52
CA GLY A 25 -8.48 33.95 -10.84
C GLY A 25 -7.96 34.16 -12.27
N SER A 26 -7.92 35.44 -12.70
CA SER A 26 -7.41 35.85 -14.00
C SER A 26 -5.88 36.06 -14.02
N ASN A 27 -5.28 36.33 -12.87
CA ASN A 27 -3.83 36.59 -12.76
C ASN A 27 -3.09 35.28 -12.44
N ASN A 28 -1.84 35.18 -12.91
CA ASN A 28 -0.99 34.06 -12.58
C ASN A 28 -0.66 34.03 -11.08
N ILE A 29 -0.68 32.85 -10.47
CA ILE A 29 -0.15 32.61 -9.14
C ILE A 29 1.32 32.23 -9.27
N THR A 30 2.20 32.99 -8.61
CA THR A 30 3.64 32.72 -8.60
C THR A 30 4.14 32.18 -7.26
N SER A 31 3.36 32.38 -6.21
CA SER A 31 3.61 31.80 -4.89
C SER A 31 2.32 31.51 -4.15
N ALA A 32 2.33 30.49 -3.32
CA ALA A 32 1.24 30.15 -2.43
C ALA A 32 1.77 29.60 -1.11
N VAL A 33 1.06 29.91 -0.02
CA VAL A 33 1.34 29.38 1.33
C VAL A 33 0.12 28.62 1.84
N LEU A 34 0.33 27.39 2.23
CA LEU A 34 -0.66 26.52 2.84
C LEU A 34 -0.32 26.32 4.32
N SER A 35 -1.27 26.56 5.20
CA SER A 35 -1.24 26.01 6.56
C SER A 35 -1.88 24.65 6.53
N VAL A 36 -1.15 23.65 7.01
CA VAL A 36 -1.61 22.26 7.05
C VAL A 36 -1.72 21.81 8.49
N ASN A 37 -2.88 21.36 8.86
CA ASN A 37 -3.12 20.66 10.13
C ASN A 37 -3.29 19.17 9.83
N ASP A 38 -2.34 18.35 10.25
CA ASP A 38 -2.36 16.92 10.13
C ASP A 38 -2.56 16.32 11.51
N ASN A 39 -3.79 15.94 11.79
CA ASN A 39 -4.19 15.29 13.03
C ASN A 39 -3.72 16.05 14.31
N GLY A 40 -3.87 17.37 14.30
CA GLY A 40 -3.45 18.27 15.40
C GLY A 40 -2.05 18.85 15.28
N SER A 41 -1.18 18.30 14.43
CA SER A 41 0.13 18.86 14.14
C SER A 41 0.04 19.86 12.98
N THR A 42 0.49 21.10 13.20
CA THR A 42 0.42 22.15 12.18
C THR A 42 1.80 22.45 11.60
N TYR A 43 1.84 22.55 10.28
CA TYR A 43 3.05 23.00 9.54
C TYR A 43 2.68 23.83 8.34
N THR A 44 3.66 24.52 7.79
CA THR A 44 3.48 25.37 6.61
C THR A 44 4.09 24.70 5.39
N LYS A 45 3.36 24.70 4.27
CA LYS A 45 3.84 24.27 2.97
C LYS A 45 3.87 25.44 2.00
N ASN A 46 5.05 25.77 1.53
CA ASN A 46 5.24 26.81 0.54
C ASN A 46 5.28 26.21 -0.87
N TRP A 47 4.68 26.89 -1.80
CA TRP A 47 4.76 26.60 -3.23
C TRP A 47 5.22 27.84 -3.99
N SER A 48 6.03 27.64 -5.01
CA SER A 48 6.45 28.67 -5.95
C SER A 48 6.47 28.12 -7.37
N GLY A 49 6.07 28.91 -8.34
CA GLY A 49 5.97 28.48 -9.74
C GLY A 49 5.32 29.55 -10.60
N ASN A 50 4.62 29.14 -11.64
CA ASN A 50 3.82 30.02 -12.49
C ASN A 50 2.54 29.30 -12.89
N LEU A 51 1.50 29.43 -12.08
CA LEU A 51 0.21 28.77 -12.28
C LEU A 51 -0.75 29.74 -12.98
N ALA A 52 -0.94 29.56 -14.27
CA ALA A 52 -1.82 30.40 -15.06
C ALA A 52 -3.29 30.23 -14.68
N SER A 53 -4.14 31.15 -15.13
CA SER A 53 -5.59 31.08 -14.91
C SER A 53 -6.15 29.73 -15.34
N HIS A 54 -7.03 29.16 -14.53
CA HIS A 54 -7.69 27.85 -14.71
C HIS A 54 -6.77 26.64 -14.71
N GLN A 55 -5.48 26.81 -14.43
CA GLN A 55 -4.54 25.70 -14.22
C GLN A 55 -4.55 25.20 -12.78
N GLU A 56 -4.03 24.00 -12.59
CA GLU A 56 -3.85 23.38 -11.28
C GLU A 56 -2.43 22.87 -11.10
N GLU A 57 -1.96 22.92 -9.87
CA GLU A 57 -0.67 22.39 -9.45
C GLU A 57 -0.85 21.38 -8.33
N VAL A 58 -0.10 20.31 -8.42
CA VAL A 58 -0.16 19.19 -7.48
C VAL A 58 1.15 19.09 -6.72
N SER A 59 1.07 19.07 -5.41
CA SER A 59 2.22 18.90 -4.54
C SER A 59 2.05 17.67 -3.67
N PRO A 60 2.94 16.68 -3.77
CA PRO A 60 2.87 15.51 -2.92
C PRO A 60 3.12 15.86 -1.45
N ALA A 61 2.47 15.13 -0.57
CA ALA A 61 2.66 15.18 0.86
C ALA A 61 2.54 13.78 1.47
N MET A 62 3.18 13.55 2.60
CA MET A 62 3.00 12.33 3.39
C MET A 62 2.20 12.68 4.63
N PHE A 63 1.21 11.86 4.95
CA PHE A 63 0.38 12.02 6.12
C PHE A 63 0.89 11.19 7.29
N SER A 64 0.65 11.63 8.51
CA SER A 64 1.06 10.92 9.72
C SER A 64 -0.14 10.35 10.46
N GLY A 65 -0.08 9.06 10.79
CA GLY A 65 -1.13 8.41 11.57
C GLY A 65 -2.46 8.21 10.83
N THR A 66 -3.52 8.03 11.58
CA THR A 66 -4.91 7.99 11.12
C THR A 66 -5.62 9.22 11.66
N GLY A 67 -6.42 9.89 10.85
CA GLY A 67 -7.13 11.07 11.31
C GLY A 67 -7.67 11.97 10.21
N VAL A 68 -7.60 13.25 10.44
CA VAL A 68 -8.05 14.28 9.50
C VAL A 68 -6.91 15.22 9.18
N ILE A 69 -6.66 15.41 7.89
CA ILE A 69 -5.78 16.46 7.42
C ILE A 69 -6.62 17.61 6.85
N THR A 70 -6.27 18.83 7.24
CA THR A 70 -6.90 20.06 6.74
C THR A 70 -5.83 20.96 6.16
N ALA A 71 -5.99 21.37 4.92
CA ALA A 71 -5.13 22.34 4.28
C ALA A 71 -5.89 23.64 4.05
N THR A 72 -5.30 24.74 4.46
CA THR A 72 -5.85 26.08 4.30
C THR A 72 -4.85 26.95 3.53
N LEU A 73 -5.25 27.49 2.40
CA LEU A 73 -4.49 28.50 1.66
C LEU A 73 -4.53 29.82 2.44
N THR A 74 -3.36 30.26 2.88
CA THR A 74 -3.24 31.48 3.71
C THR A 74 -2.82 32.69 2.91
N SER A 75 -2.05 32.50 1.84
CA SER A 75 -1.69 33.60 0.93
C SER A 75 -1.41 33.11 -0.48
N VAL A 76 -1.63 33.97 -1.45
CA VAL A 76 -1.21 33.87 -2.85
C VAL A 76 -0.49 35.14 -3.26
N ASN A 77 0.63 35.01 -3.95
CA ASN A 77 1.46 36.16 -4.38
C ASN A 77 1.74 37.12 -3.23
N GLY A 78 1.93 36.63 -2.00
CA GLY A 78 2.24 37.39 -0.80
C GLY A 78 1.06 38.10 -0.15
N VAL A 79 -0.17 37.97 -0.66
CA VAL A 79 -1.39 38.55 -0.09
C VAL A 79 -2.44 37.52 0.21
N ALA A 80 -3.43 37.82 1.05
CA ALA A 80 -4.55 36.96 1.30
C ALA A 80 -5.40 36.78 0.03
N ASP A 81 -5.90 35.55 -0.19
CA ASP A 81 -6.80 35.30 -1.31
C ASP A 81 -8.14 36.03 -1.09
N SER A 82 -8.64 36.65 -2.14
CA SER A 82 -9.90 37.41 -2.12
C SER A 82 -11.14 36.55 -1.90
N LYS A 83 -11.06 35.24 -2.25
CA LYS A 83 -12.18 34.30 -2.08
C LYS A 83 -11.87 33.21 -1.05
N THR A 84 -11.96 33.57 0.21
CA THR A 84 -11.59 32.70 1.33
C THR A 84 -12.47 31.44 1.48
N SER A 85 -13.68 31.46 0.91
CA SER A 85 -14.63 30.33 1.04
C SER A 85 -14.19 29.01 0.36
N ASN A 86 -13.17 29.05 -0.51
CA ASN A 86 -12.62 27.88 -1.19
C ASN A 86 -11.16 27.58 -0.79
N ASN A 87 -10.65 28.27 0.22
CA ASN A 87 -9.25 28.17 0.64
C ASN A 87 -8.96 26.94 1.52
N THR A 88 -9.99 26.36 2.11
CA THR A 88 -9.83 25.25 3.04
C THR A 88 -10.48 23.99 2.48
N ASN A 89 -9.78 22.88 2.63
CA ASN A 89 -10.33 21.54 2.37
C ASN A 89 -9.75 20.54 3.37
N SER A 90 -10.56 19.55 3.72
CA SER A 90 -10.21 18.49 4.67
C SER A 90 -10.44 17.13 4.07
N LEU A 91 -9.63 16.17 4.51
CA LEU A 91 -9.74 14.77 4.15
C LEU A 91 -9.58 13.92 5.40
N SER A 92 -10.52 13.02 5.64
CA SER A 92 -10.33 11.93 6.60
C SER A 92 -9.58 10.79 5.95
N TYR A 93 -8.58 10.26 6.63
CA TYR A 93 -7.78 9.15 6.13
C TYR A 93 -7.47 8.14 7.24
N THR A 94 -7.23 6.91 6.84
CA THR A 94 -6.88 5.82 7.75
C THR A 94 -5.54 5.24 7.33
N MET A 95 -4.64 5.09 8.29
CA MET A 95 -3.41 4.31 8.05
C MET A 95 -3.77 2.84 7.90
N THR A 96 -3.27 2.20 6.87
CA THR A 96 -3.28 0.74 6.86
C THR A 96 -2.40 0.24 8.02
N PRO A 97 -2.82 -0.80 8.76
CA PRO A 97 -1.97 -1.40 9.79
C PRO A 97 -0.60 -1.75 9.20
N ALA A 98 0.44 -1.59 10.01
CA ALA A 98 1.77 -2.04 9.61
C ALA A 98 1.70 -3.54 9.27
N LEU A 99 2.32 -3.93 8.16
CA LEU A 99 2.42 -5.35 7.81
C LEU A 99 3.19 -6.11 8.87
N PRO A 100 2.85 -7.38 9.12
CA PRO A 100 3.70 -8.27 9.90
C PRO A 100 5.13 -8.24 9.36
N ASN A 101 6.10 -8.04 10.25
CA ASN A 101 7.50 -7.89 9.89
C ASN A 101 8.35 -9.04 10.44
N TYR A 102 9.23 -9.57 9.60
CA TYR A 102 10.08 -10.72 9.97
C TYR A 102 11.54 -10.44 9.62
N THR A 103 12.43 -10.88 10.50
CA THR A 103 13.89 -10.79 10.27
C THR A 103 14.36 -12.09 9.63
N THR A 104 14.26 -12.18 8.31
CA THR A 104 14.70 -13.34 7.51
C THR A 104 14.90 -12.92 6.07
N SER A 105 15.77 -13.62 5.36
CA SER A 105 15.87 -13.55 3.89
C SER A 105 15.26 -14.79 3.20
N THR A 106 14.78 -15.74 4.00
CA THR A 106 14.24 -16.99 3.47
C THR A 106 12.80 -17.17 3.95
N VAL A 107 11.89 -17.41 3.01
CA VAL A 107 10.49 -17.75 3.27
C VAL A 107 10.19 -19.09 2.62
N LYS A 108 9.46 -19.94 3.31
CA LYS A 108 9.04 -21.25 2.82
C LYS A 108 7.52 -21.26 2.68
N LEU A 109 7.05 -21.85 1.59
CA LEU A 109 5.64 -22.14 1.35
C LEU A 109 5.44 -23.66 1.40
N ASP A 110 4.57 -24.13 2.26
CA ASP A 110 4.00 -25.46 2.19
C ASP A 110 2.56 -25.35 1.67
N LEU A 111 2.30 -25.96 0.54
CA LEU A 111 1.02 -25.94 -0.15
C LEU A 111 0.50 -27.38 -0.30
N LYS A 112 -0.67 -27.64 0.22
CA LYS A 112 -1.46 -28.83 -0.08
C LYS A 112 -2.69 -28.36 -0.84
N LEU A 113 -2.85 -28.84 -2.06
CA LEU A 113 -4.05 -28.59 -2.87
C LEU A 113 -5.21 -29.44 -2.37
N ASP A 114 -6.40 -29.14 -2.82
CA ASP A 114 -7.51 -30.07 -2.82
C ASP A 114 -7.43 -31.04 -4.02
N ASN A 115 -8.54 -31.67 -4.40
CA ASN A 115 -8.54 -32.64 -5.48
C ASN A 115 -8.47 -32.02 -6.88
N TYR A 116 -8.81 -30.74 -7.01
CA TYR A 116 -8.83 -30.01 -8.27
C TYR A 116 -7.64 -29.03 -8.37
N GLY A 117 -6.45 -29.57 -8.29
CA GLY A 117 -5.23 -28.76 -8.32
C GLY A 117 -5.07 -27.91 -9.57
N SER A 118 -5.71 -28.27 -10.70
CA SER A 118 -5.64 -27.51 -11.94
C SER A 118 -6.27 -26.11 -11.82
N GLU A 119 -7.16 -25.90 -10.86
CA GLU A 119 -7.83 -24.62 -10.59
C GLU A 119 -6.97 -23.68 -9.73
N THR A 120 -5.95 -24.20 -9.06
CA THR A 120 -5.12 -23.43 -8.11
C THR A 120 -3.85 -22.92 -8.77
N HIS A 121 -3.59 -21.62 -8.60
CA HIS A 121 -2.31 -21.01 -8.94
C HIS A 121 -1.92 -19.94 -7.91
N TRP A 122 -0.63 -19.62 -7.82
CA TRP A 122 -0.15 -18.62 -6.85
C TRP A 122 0.99 -17.77 -7.43
N LYS A 123 1.18 -16.60 -6.80
CA LYS A 123 2.25 -15.66 -7.10
C LYS A 123 2.82 -15.08 -5.81
N LEU A 124 4.12 -14.82 -5.79
CA LEU A 124 4.79 -13.99 -4.79
C LEU A 124 5.30 -12.73 -5.48
N ILE A 125 4.81 -11.59 -5.05
CA ILE A 125 5.11 -10.29 -5.67
C ILE A 125 5.83 -9.37 -4.69
N ASN A 126 6.65 -8.47 -5.23
CA ASN A 126 7.34 -7.43 -4.46
C ASN A 126 6.49 -6.16 -4.30
N SER A 127 7.06 -5.16 -3.63
CA SER A 127 6.41 -3.85 -3.41
C SER A 127 6.13 -3.05 -4.69
N SER A 128 6.86 -3.32 -5.77
CA SER A 128 6.64 -2.70 -7.08
C SER A 128 5.54 -3.39 -7.89
N GLY A 129 5.07 -4.56 -7.44
CA GLY A 129 4.10 -5.37 -8.17
C GLY A 129 4.72 -6.40 -9.11
N ASP A 130 6.05 -6.52 -9.13
CA ASP A 130 6.74 -7.52 -9.96
C ASP A 130 6.53 -8.92 -9.39
N ILE A 131 6.27 -9.88 -10.27
CA ILE A 131 6.16 -11.30 -9.93
C ILE A 131 7.57 -11.87 -9.77
N LEU A 132 7.94 -12.24 -8.55
CA LEU A 132 9.23 -12.85 -8.25
C LEU A 132 9.18 -14.37 -8.43
N TYR A 133 8.09 -14.98 -8.02
CA TYR A 133 7.85 -16.41 -8.10
C TYR A 133 6.37 -16.67 -8.44
N SER A 134 6.11 -17.75 -9.14
CA SER A 134 4.75 -18.20 -9.46
C SER A 134 4.68 -19.71 -9.54
N SER A 135 3.48 -20.25 -9.38
CA SER A 135 3.23 -21.68 -9.59
C SER A 135 3.37 -22.07 -11.05
N VAL A 136 3.65 -23.34 -11.26
CA VAL A 136 3.32 -24.06 -12.49
C VAL A 136 1.85 -24.48 -12.43
N THR A 137 1.29 -24.96 -13.55
CA THR A 137 -0.01 -25.62 -13.56
C THR A 137 0.08 -26.95 -12.81
N TYR A 138 -0.88 -27.21 -11.95
CA TYR A 138 -0.99 -28.47 -11.23
C TYR A 138 -1.99 -29.40 -11.92
N SER A 139 -1.93 -30.67 -11.57
CA SER A 139 -2.87 -31.68 -12.05
C SER A 139 -3.83 -32.07 -10.92
N ASP A 140 -5.04 -32.44 -11.30
CA ASP A 140 -6.04 -32.98 -10.40
C ASP A 140 -5.62 -34.35 -9.85
N THR A 141 -5.93 -34.60 -8.59
CA THR A 141 -5.63 -35.87 -7.94
C THR A 141 -6.45 -36.03 -6.66
N THR A 142 -6.93 -37.23 -6.39
CA THR A 142 -7.69 -37.53 -5.19
C THR A 142 -6.85 -37.67 -3.91
N ASN A 143 -5.53 -37.55 -4.03
CA ASN A 143 -4.62 -37.65 -2.88
C ASN A 143 -3.44 -36.67 -3.05
N PRO A 144 -3.70 -35.35 -3.05
CA PRO A 144 -2.66 -34.36 -3.21
C PRO A 144 -1.64 -34.40 -2.07
N LYS A 145 -0.37 -34.38 -2.44
CA LYS A 145 0.75 -34.31 -1.49
C LYS A 145 1.12 -32.85 -1.24
N VAL A 146 1.69 -32.61 -0.07
CA VAL A 146 2.26 -31.28 0.23
C VAL A 146 3.40 -30.98 -0.72
N LYS A 147 3.37 -29.80 -1.29
CA LYS A 147 4.44 -29.21 -2.12
C LYS A 147 5.13 -28.12 -1.31
N SER A 148 6.44 -28.19 -1.23
CA SER A 148 7.23 -27.21 -0.49
C SER A 148 8.11 -26.39 -1.43
N PHE A 149 8.10 -25.08 -1.25
CA PHE A 149 8.90 -24.11 -2.01
C PHE A 149 9.71 -23.26 -1.04
N THR A 150 10.90 -22.86 -1.47
CA THR A 150 11.76 -21.97 -0.69
C THR A 150 12.10 -20.75 -1.53
N PHE A 151 11.88 -19.59 -0.98
CA PHE A 151 12.12 -18.30 -1.62
C PHE A 151 13.26 -17.58 -0.92
N THR A 152 14.21 -17.05 -1.67
CA THR A 152 15.20 -16.11 -1.17
C THR A 152 14.76 -14.70 -1.56
N LEU A 153 14.54 -13.85 -0.56
CA LEU A 153 13.93 -12.54 -0.72
C LEU A 153 14.86 -11.46 -0.15
N ALA A 154 14.83 -10.29 -0.76
CA ALA A 154 15.57 -9.13 -0.26
C ALA A 154 14.99 -8.63 1.07
N ASN A 155 15.85 -8.10 1.93
CA ASN A 155 15.43 -7.40 3.14
C ASN A 155 15.03 -5.95 2.85
N ASN A 156 14.43 -5.30 3.86
CA ASN A 156 14.03 -3.89 3.86
C ASN A 156 12.97 -3.55 2.80
N THR A 157 12.12 -4.51 2.48
CA THR A 157 11.00 -4.36 1.55
C THR A 157 9.84 -5.26 1.95
N CYS A 158 8.75 -5.17 1.23
CA CYS A 158 7.55 -5.96 1.50
C CYS A 158 7.12 -6.78 0.30
N TYR A 159 6.30 -7.77 0.59
CA TYR A 159 5.87 -8.81 -0.31
C TYR A 159 4.39 -9.13 -0.11
N SER A 160 3.77 -9.68 -1.14
CA SER A 160 2.45 -10.29 -1.05
C SER A 160 2.49 -11.67 -1.70
N PHE A 161 2.21 -12.68 -0.90
CA PHE A 161 1.83 -13.98 -1.41
C PHE A 161 0.35 -13.94 -1.78
N ARG A 162 0.01 -14.40 -2.98
CA ARG A 162 -1.36 -14.43 -3.50
C ARG A 162 -1.64 -15.81 -4.05
N ILE A 163 -2.76 -16.39 -3.65
CA ILE A 163 -3.25 -17.67 -4.15
C ILE A 163 -4.62 -17.46 -4.76
N TYR A 164 -4.88 -18.14 -5.86
CA TYR A 164 -6.09 -18.04 -6.65
C TYR A 164 -6.66 -19.42 -6.85
N ASP A 165 -7.98 -19.48 -6.95
CA ASP A 165 -8.77 -20.63 -7.32
C ASP A 165 -9.70 -20.22 -8.47
N ASP A 166 -9.58 -20.86 -9.62
CA ASP A 166 -10.29 -20.45 -10.83
C ASP A 166 -11.78 -20.84 -10.83
N TYR A 167 -12.16 -21.85 -10.03
CA TYR A 167 -13.55 -22.24 -9.86
C TYR A 167 -14.28 -21.40 -8.80
N GLY A 168 -13.55 -20.94 -7.78
CA GLY A 168 -14.06 -20.01 -6.77
C GLY A 168 -14.63 -20.68 -5.53
N ASP A 169 -14.37 -21.96 -5.30
CA ASP A 169 -14.72 -22.66 -4.05
C ASP A 169 -13.54 -22.76 -3.06
N GLY A 170 -12.36 -22.30 -3.50
CA GLY A 170 -11.13 -22.30 -2.72
C GLY A 170 -10.43 -23.65 -2.72
N ILE A 171 -9.51 -23.87 -1.77
CA ILE A 171 -8.74 -25.12 -1.67
C ILE A 171 -9.21 -26.02 -0.53
N CYS A 172 -10.36 -25.74 0.05
CA CYS A 172 -10.98 -26.50 1.14
C CYS A 172 -12.48 -26.12 1.25
N CYS A 173 -13.37 -26.98 1.65
CA CYS A 173 -13.24 -28.34 2.12
C CYS A 173 -14.21 -29.27 1.36
N GLY A 174 -14.89 -28.75 0.32
CA GLY A 174 -15.87 -29.51 -0.49
C GLY A 174 -15.21 -30.64 -1.29
N SER A 175 -14.07 -30.31 -1.90
CA SER A 175 -13.36 -31.20 -2.83
C SER A 175 -12.03 -31.70 -2.29
N GLY A 176 -11.80 -31.61 -0.99
CA GLY A 176 -10.58 -32.03 -0.32
C GLY A 176 -10.18 -31.08 0.80
N SER A 177 -9.08 -31.35 1.47
CA SER A 177 -8.58 -30.53 2.58
C SER A 177 -7.22 -29.93 2.22
N GLY A 178 -7.23 -28.89 1.40
CA GLY A 178 -6.07 -28.11 1.06
C GLY A 178 -5.72 -27.08 2.14
N TYR A 179 -4.52 -26.56 2.08
CA TYR A 179 -4.05 -25.45 2.90
C TYR A 179 -2.81 -24.81 2.27
N TYR A 180 -2.52 -23.60 2.67
CA TYR A 180 -1.18 -23.02 2.48
C TYR A 180 -0.63 -22.50 3.80
N LYS A 181 0.69 -22.62 3.96
CA LYS A 181 1.41 -22.17 5.13
C LYS A 181 2.71 -21.49 4.70
N LEU A 182 2.92 -20.25 5.17
CA LEU A 182 4.21 -19.58 5.03
C LEU A 182 4.96 -19.62 6.36
N THR A 183 6.24 -19.90 6.28
CA THR A 183 7.16 -19.88 7.43
C THR A 183 8.44 -19.12 7.06
N THR A 184 9.07 -18.52 8.05
CA THR A 184 10.46 -18.04 7.90
C THR A 184 11.41 -19.20 7.72
N GLY A 185 12.63 -18.93 7.24
CA GLY A 185 13.70 -19.93 7.15
C GLY A 185 14.02 -20.61 8.48
N THR A 186 13.79 -19.92 9.59
CA THR A 186 13.98 -20.44 10.96
C THR A 186 12.77 -21.18 11.52
N GLY A 187 11.67 -21.26 10.77
CA GLY A 187 10.47 -22.02 11.14
C GLY A 187 9.37 -21.22 11.83
N THR A 188 9.52 -19.89 12.00
CA THR A 188 8.42 -19.06 12.53
C THR A 188 7.25 -19.07 11.55
N VAL A 189 6.05 -19.41 12.04
CA VAL A 189 4.84 -19.39 11.23
C VAL A 189 4.44 -17.94 10.96
N MET A 190 4.34 -17.59 9.69
CA MET A 190 3.88 -16.27 9.23
C MET A 190 2.37 -16.27 9.02
N VAL A 191 1.87 -17.28 8.32
CA VAL A 191 0.44 -17.56 8.13
C VAL A 191 0.24 -19.05 7.96
N ASN A 192 -0.88 -19.56 8.45
CA ASN A 192 -1.34 -20.92 8.24
C ASN A 192 -2.83 -20.87 7.91
N GLN A 193 -3.15 -20.92 6.62
CA GLN A 193 -4.51 -20.83 6.12
C GLN A 193 -5.00 -22.23 5.75
N THR A 194 -5.88 -22.76 6.57
CA THR A 194 -6.39 -24.13 6.43
C THR A 194 -7.72 -24.21 5.68
N ALA A 195 -8.34 -23.08 5.41
CA ALA A 195 -9.61 -23.03 4.70
C ALA A 195 -9.85 -21.63 4.15
N PHE A 196 -9.45 -21.35 2.92
CA PHE A 196 -10.02 -20.21 2.23
C PHE A 196 -11.08 -20.69 1.22
N SER A 197 -12.11 -19.89 1.07
CA SER A 197 -13.17 -20.08 0.09
C SER A 197 -13.23 -18.87 -0.83
N GLY A 198 -13.61 -19.08 -2.08
CA GLY A 198 -13.66 -18.03 -3.09
C GLY A 198 -12.44 -18.03 -4.00
N TYR A 199 -12.43 -17.08 -4.91
CA TYR A 199 -11.48 -17.02 -6.01
C TYR A 199 -10.06 -16.58 -5.63
N TYR A 200 -9.86 -16.08 -4.40
CA TYR A 200 -8.60 -15.42 -4.08
C TYR A 200 -8.38 -15.29 -2.57
N ASP A 201 -7.14 -15.51 -2.15
CA ASP A 201 -6.64 -15.15 -0.82
C ASP A 201 -5.24 -14.55 -0.92
N ALA A 202 -4.85 -13.75 0.07
CA ALA A 202 -3.55 -13.11 0.07
C ALA A 202 -3.00 -12.87 1.47
N TYR A 203 -1.68 -12.95 1.60
CA TYR A 203 -0.95 -12.58 2.79
C TYR A 203 0.19 -11.63 2.44
N ALA A 204 0.13 -10.42 3.00
CA ALA A 204 1.17 -9.40 2.83
C ALA A 204 2.05 -9.34 4.09
N PHE A 205 3.34 -9.16 3.89
CA PHE A 205 4.35 -9.12 4.95
C PHE A 205 5.56 -8.26 4.55
N SER A 206 6.37 -7.90 5.54
CA SER A 206 7.63 -7.20 5.34
C SER A 206 8.80 -7.99 5.88
N LEU A 207 9.99 -7.78 5.32
CA LEU A 207 11.23 -8.41 5.76
C LEU A 207 12.27 -7.35 6.11
N GLY A 208 12.98 -7.57 7.24
CA GLY A 208 14.04 -6.68 7.70
C GLY A 208 13.53 -5.41 8.36
N THR A 209 14.40 -4.43 8.50
CA THR A 209 14.03 -3.13 9.07
C THR A 209 13.46 -2.26 7.96
N ILE A 210 12.13 -2.15 7.89
CA ILE A 210 11.50 -1.12 7.10
C ILE A 210 11.66 0.16 7.89
N LEU A 211 12.58 1.02 7.47
CA LEU A 211 12.70 2.36 8.03
C LEU A 211 11.36 3.04 7.84
N ALA A 212 10.69 3.36 8.95
CA ALA A 212 9.57 4.29 8.90
C ALA A 212 10.10 5.56 8.24
N ALA A 213 9.34 6.14 7.32
CA ALA A 213 9.74 7.32 6.56
C ALA A 213 9.91 8.59 7.43
N GLU A 214 10.42 8.44 8.65
CA GLU A 214 10.82 9.53 9.52
C GLU A 214 12.16 10.14 9.13
N ASP A 215 12.97 9.46 8.32
CA ASP A 215 14.34 9.87 8.00
C ASP A 215 14.47 10.76 6.77
N VAL A 216 13.37 11.23 6.17
CA VAL A 216 13.43 12.32 5.20
C VAL A 216 13.16 13.65 5.90
N LYS A 217 13.76 13.85 7.06
CA LYS A 217 13.97 15.18 7.64
C LYS A 217 15.33 15.68 7.19
N LYS A 218 15.28 16.76 6.40
CA LYS A 218 16.35 17.68 6.06
C LYS A 218 17.31 17.22 4.96
N VAL A 219 17.00 17.62 3.77
CA VAL A 219 18.01 18.32 2.97
C VAL A 219 17.51 19.75 2.78
N ASN A 220 18.28 20.68 3.31
CA ASN A 220 18.07 22.15 3.25
C ASN A 220 18.00 22.65 1.81
#